data_f0e4986acdb58d2164817b16fbffac41
#
_entry.id   f0e4986acdb58d2164817b16fbffac41
#
_cell.length_a   1.000
_cell.length_b   1.000
_cell.length_c   1.000
_cell.angle_alpha   90.00
_cell.angle_beta   90.00
_cell.angle_gamma   90.00
#
_symmetry.space_group_name_H-M   'P 1'
#
loop_
_entity.id
_entity.type
_entity.pdbx_description
1 polymer ?
#
loop_
_entity_poly.entity_id
_entity_poly.type
_entity_poly.pdbx_seq_one_letter_code
_entity_poly.pdbx_strand_id
1 'polypeptide(L)'
;MSRPLRIEFPGAVFHITSRGDRREPIYREDADRVTQLAVLDEATLRFDVSVLAYCLMGNHYHLVLCTRSGALSRLMRHLNGVYTQAFNRRHGLVGHLFQGRFKAVLVDSDRYLAALSRYVERNPVAAGLVERPECWPWSSCRAHLGLEPAPPWLAVDELHGFMLGREVATPRDRATAIRRYSALVSAQQEDDADFWAGHLNGQIFLGDEAFAERARMRAAPEQLASPQVPARQRKAMPAGPRTWPAWLALNGGNRDHALHDAYSAGWKTMPALAEVCGLSVAHVSRIIRRVEEEERGET
;
A
#
# COMPACT_ATOMS: atom_id res chain seq x y z
N MET A 1 -0.71 -18.61 -11.68
CA MET A 1 -1.26 -18.56 -10.30
C MET A 1 -2.26 -17.43 -10.23
N SER A 2 -3.46 -17.67 -9.73
CA SER A 2 -4.46 -16.64 -9.46
C SER A 2 -3.93 -15.69 -8.36
N ARG A 3 -4.27 -14.40 -8.46
CA ARG A 3 -3.85 -13.42 -7.46
C ARG A 3 -4.72 -13.57 -6.22
N PRO A 4 -4.15 -13.55 -4.99
CA PRO A 4 -4.94 -13.63 -3.77
C PRO A 4 -5.99 -12.52 -3.70
N LEU A 5 -7.17 -12.87 -3.20
CA LEU A 5 -8.25 -11.95 -2.90
C LEU A 5 -7.75 -10.93 -1.87
N ARG A 6 -8.13 -9.65 -2.02
CA ARG A 6 -7.90 -8.64 -0.98
C ARG A 6 -9.16 -8.46 -0.19
N ILE A 7 -9.07 -8.80 1.08
CA ILE A 7 -10.14 -8.61 2.04
C ILE A 7 -9.85 -7.29 2.75
N GLU A 8 -10.75 -6.32 2.62
CA GLU A 8 -10.65 -4.99 3.22
C GLU A 8 -11.94 -4.71 3.98
N PHE A 9 -11.83 -4.29 5.24
CA PHE A 9 -12.96 -3.86 6.07
C PHE A 9 -12.50 -2.83 7.10
N PRO A 10 -13.42 -2.03 7.66
CA PRO A 10 -13.11 -1.07 8.72
C PRO A 10 -12.49 -1.74 9.95
N GLY A 11 -11.40 -1.16 10.47
CA GLY A 11 -10.65 -1.67 11.63
C GLY A 11 -9.70 -2.81 11.31
N ALA A 12 -9.50 -3.14 10.04
CA ALA A 12 -8.57 -4.19 9.64
C ALA A 12 -7.11 -3.72 9.76
N VAL A 13 -6.27 -4.55 10.36
CA VAL A 13 -4.82 -4.33 10.46
C VAL A 13 -4.12 -5.12 9.38
N PHE A 14 -3.19 -4.48 8.69
CA PHE A 14 -2.44 -5.07 7.59
C PHE A 14 -0.94 -4.90 7.75
N HIS A 15 -0.20 -5.95 7.44
CA HIS A 15 1.21 -5.82 7.07
C HIS A 15 1.32 -5.61 5.57
N ILE A 16 1.96 -4.53 5.17
CA ILE A 16 2.15 -4.15 3.77
C ILE A 16 3.63 -4.20 3.41
N THR A 17 3.92 -4.73 2.22
CA THR A 17 5.26 -4.67 1.63
C THR A 17 5.17 -4.27 0.17
N SER A 18 5.99 -3.31 -0.25
CA SER A 18 6.26 -3.01 -1.65
C SER A 18 7.75 -3.09 -1.91
N ARG A 19 8.14 -3.69 -3.02
CA ARG A 19 9.54 -3.90 -3.39
C ARG A 19 9.83 -3.30 -4.76
N GLY A 20 11.03 -2.79 -4.94
CA GLY A 20 11.54 -2.27 -6.20
C GLY A 20 11.52 -3.31 -7.31
N ASP A 21 11.27 -2.86 -8.53
CA ASP A 21 11.38 -3.72 -9.71
C ASP A 21 12.79 -4.28 -9.81
N ARG A 22 12.91 -5.55 -10.21
CA ARG A 22 14.19 -6.30 -10.24
C ARG A 22 15.00 -6.27 -8.94
N ARG A 23 14.35 -5.93 -7.82
CA ARG A 23 14.97 -5.69 -6.50
C ARG A 23 15.92 -4.48 -6.48
N GLU A 24 15.81 -3.58 -7.43
CA GLU A 24 16.57 -2.34 -7.47
C GLU A 24 16.19 -1.42 -6.30
N PRO A 25 17.10 -0.50 -5.89
CA PRO A 25 16.84 0.48 -4.85
C PRO A 25 15.62 1.34 -5.20
N ILE A 26 14.75 1.53 -4.22
CA ILE A 26 13.63 2.49 -4.30
C ILE A 26 13.96 3.81 -3.59
N TYR A 27 15.12 3.89 -2.95
CA TYR A 27 15.70 5.09 -2.36
C TYR A 27 17.15 5.17 -2.80
N ARG A 28 17.55 6.24 -3.46
CA ARG A 28 18.93 6.54 -3.84
C ARG A 28 19.61 7.50 -2.86
N GLU A 29 18.79 8.32 -2.21
CA GLU A 29 19.21 9.32 -1.22
C GLU A 29 18.17 9.47 -0.12
N ASP A 30 18.52 10.12 0.98
CA ASP A 30 17.62 10.30 2.12
C ASP A 30 16.40 11.17 1.80
N ALA A 31 16.55 12.10 0.84
CA ALA A 31 15.44 12.92 0.36
C ALA A 31 14.31 12.08 -0.29
N ASP A 32 14.62 10.90 -0.81
CA ASP A 32 13.60 9.97 -1.31
C ASP A 32 12.76 9.40 -0.16
N ARG A 33 13.41 9.01 0.94
CA ARG A 33 12.71 8.50 2.14
C ARG A 33 11.86 9.58 2.78
N VAL A 34 12.40 10.79 2.92
CA VAL A 34 11.65 11.96 3.42
C VAL A 34 10.42 12.22 2.54
N THR A 35 10.57 12.15 1.22
CA THR A 35 9.45 12.32 0.27
C THR A 35 8.39 11.25 0.47
N GLN A 36 8.77 9.98 0.63
CA GLN A 36 7.79 8.90 0.85
C GLN A 36 7.06 9.07 2.18
N LEU A 37 7.74 9.45 3.26
CA LEU A 37 7.10 9.72 4.55
C LEU A 37 6.14 10.90 4.49
N ALA A 38 6.46 11.95 3.72
CA ALA A 38 5.54 13.07 3.49
C ALA A 38 4.28 12.66 2.72
N VAL A 39 4.42 11.80 1.69
CA VAL A 39 3.27 11.24 0.96
C VAL A 39 2.45 10.30 1.86
N LEU A 40 3.10 9.57 2.76
CA LEU A 40 2.41 8.71 3.74
C LEU A 40 1.60 9.55 4.73
N ASP A 41 2.16 10.64 5.26
CA ASP A 41 1.46 11.60 6.14
C ASP A 41 0.17 12.12 5.49
N GLU A 42 0.26 12.67 4.28
CA GLU A 42 -0.93 13.10 3.52
C GLU A 42 -1.94 11.97 3.34
N ALA A 43 -1.45 10.79 3.01
CA ALA A 43 -2.30 9.63 2.74
C ALA A 43 -3.03 9.13 4.00
N THR A 44 -2.45 9.23 5.19
CA THR A 44 -3.12 8.82 6.46
C THR A 44 -4.39 9.63 6.70
N LEU A 45 -4.34 10.93 6.52
CA LEU A 45 -5.49 11.82 6.67
C LEU A 45 -6.53 11.57 5.57
N ARG A 46 -6.08 11.48 4.32
CA ARG A 46 -6.96 11.35 3.15
C ARG A 46 -7.77 10.05 3.14
N PHE A 47 -7.21 8.96 3.62
CA PHE A 47 -7.80 7.62 3.54
C PHE A 47 -8.23 7.05 4.89
N ASP A 48 -8.16 7.85 5.94
CA ASP A 48 -8.52 7.48 7.31
C ASP A 48 -7.82 6.17 7.75
N VAL A 49 -6.49 6.27 7.85
CA VAL A 49 -5.61 5.14 8.17
C VAL A 49 -4.64 5.54 9.28
N SER A 50 -4.47 4.66 10.28
CA SER A 50 -3.41 4.76 11.27
C SER A 50 -2.18 3.97 10.83
N VAL A 51 -0.99 4.56 10.91
CA VAL A 51 0.29 3.85 10.77
C VAL A 51 0.74 3.42 12.15
N LEU A 52 0.82 2.11 12.38
CA LEU A 52 1.19 1.53 13.67
C LEU A 52 2.70 1.25 13.75
N ALA A 53 3.33 0.86 12.66
CA ALA A 53 4.78 0.71 12.55
C ALA A 53 5.22 0.83 11.08
N TYR A 54 6.49 1.20 10.87
CA TYR A 54 7.08 1.22 9.54
C TYR A 54 8.58 0.94 9.56
N CYS A 55 9.10 0.48 8.41
CA CYS A 55 10.53 0.39 8.15
C CYS A 55 10.81 0.58 6.66
N LEU A 56 11.60 1.59 6.30
CA LEU A 56 12.05 1.86 4.94
C LEU A 56 13.43 1.25 4.74
N MET A 57 13.50 0.16 4.00
CA MET A 57 14.74 -0.53 3.63
C MET A 57 15.35 0.11 2.37
N GLY A 58 16.41 -0.46 1.79
CA GLY A 58 17.01 0.10 0.57
C GLY A 58 16.14 -0.09 -0.68
N ASN A 59 15.59 -1.28 -0.86
CA ASN A 59 14.85 -1.67 -2.06
C ASN A 59 13.40 -2.11 -1.81
N HIS A 60 12.91 -1.96 -0.59
CA HIS A 60 11.54 -2.24 -0.20
C HIS A 60 11.19 -1.50 1.09
N TYR A 61 9.93 -1.51 1.45
CA TYR A 61 9.47 -1.00 2.72
C TYR A 61 8.41 -1.91 3.35
N HIS A 62 8.27 -1.82 4.65
CA HIS A 62 7.23 -2.44 5.45
C HIS A 62 6.38 -1.38 6.12
N LEU A 63 5.05 -1.57 6.12
CA LEU A 63 4.11 -0.78 6.91
C LEU A 63 3.20 -1.71 7.69
N VAL A 64 2.86 -1.34 8.91
CA VAL A 64 1.74 -1.91 9.67
C VAL A 64 0.67 -0.84 9.75
N LEU A 65 -0.47 -1.09 9.14
CA LEU A 65 -1.55 -0.12 8.96
C LEU A 65 -2.85 -0.64 9.56
N CYS A 66 -3.60 0.24 10.24
CA CYS A 66 -5.00 0.02 10.58
C CYS A 66 -5.88 0.89 9.68
N THR A 67 -6.77 0.29 8.90
CA THR A 67 -7.68 1.03 8.00
C THR A 67 -9.02 1.24 8.68
N ARG A 68 -9.41 2.47 8.99
CA ARG A 68 -10.69 2.77 9.65
C ARG A 68 -11.87 2.73 8.67
N SER A 69 -11.63 3.03 7.40
CA SER A 69 -12.64 3.05 6.32
C SER A 69 -12.57 1.87 5.34
N GLY A 70 -11.60 0.93 5.50
CA GLY A 70 -11.40 -0.18 4.54
C GLY A 70 -10.84 0.27 3.18
N ALA A 71 -10.08 1.37 3.12
CA ALA A 71 -9.62 1.98 1.88
C ALA A 71 -8.17 1.62 1.49
N LEU A 72 -7.67 0.44 1.89
CA LEU A 72 -6.28 0.03 1.69
C LEU A 72 -5.82 0.12 0.23
N SER A 73 -6.60 -0.41 -0.70
CA SER A 73 -6.23 -0.41 -2.12
C SER A 73 -6.11 1.00 -2.71
N ARG A 74 -6.95 1.93 -2.25
CA ARG A 74 -6.90 3.35 -2.67
C ARG A 74 -5.68 4.05 -2.07
N LEU A 75 -5.44 3.86 -0.77
CA LEU A 75 -4.25 4.36 -0.08
C LEU A 75 -2.97 3.92 -0.82
N MET A 76 -2.81 2.64 -1.07
CA MET A 76 -1.59 2.10 -1.64
C MET A 76 -1.38 2.50 -3.11
N ARG A 77 -2.46 2.68 -3.86
CA ARG A 77 -2.38 3.26 -5.22
C ARG A 77 -1.86 4.70 -5.16
N HIS A 78 -2.37 5.49 -4.22
CA HIS A 78 -1.93 6.86 -4.02
C HIS A 78 -0.47 6.92 -3.58
N LEU A 79 -0.13 6.24 -2.47
CA LEU A 79 1.22 6.22 -1.90
C LEU A 79 2.28 5.81 -2.94
N ASN A 80 2.11 4.64 -3.55
CA ASN A 80 3.09 4.15 -4.53
C ASN A 80 3.11 4.97 -5.81
N GLY A 81 1.96 5.48 -6.26
CA GLY A 81 1.85 6.27 -7.48
C GLY A 81 2.50 7.64 -7.34
N VAL A 82 2.17 8.39 -6.29
CA VAL A 82 2.74 9.72 -6.03
C VAL A 82 4.25 9.62 -5.76
N TYR A 83 4.66 8.65 -4.93
CA TYR A 83 6.07 8.43 -4.65
C TYR A 83 6.86 8.06 -5.93
N THR A 84 6.36 7.14 -6.77
CA THR A 84 7.00 6.79 -8.04
C THR A 84 7.20 8.02 -8.93
N GLN A 85 6.19 8.89 -9.04
CA GLN A 85 6.30 10.12 -9.83
C GLN A 85 7.36 11.07 -9.28
N ALA A 86 7.42 11.24 -7.95
CA ALA A 86 8.40 12.09 -7.28
C ALA A 86 9.83 11.55 -7.47
N PHE A 87 10.03 10.24 -7.25
CA PHE A 87 11.29 9.54 -7.45
C PHE A 87 11.78 9.67 -8.90
N ASN A 88 10.92 9.33 -9.88
CA ASN A 88 11.26 9.40 -11.29
C ASN A 88 11.63 10.83 -11.72
N ARG A 89 10.88 11.84 -11.25
CA ARG A 89 11.18 13.25 -11.53
C ARG A 89 12.53 13.67 -10.97
N ARG A 90 12.84 13.28 -9.72
CA ARG A 90 14.11 13.62 -9.07
C ARG A 90 15.30 13.00 -9.78
N HIS A 91 15.18 11.76 -10.21
CA HIS A 91 16.28 10.99 -10.76
C HIS A 91 16.31 10.92 -12.29
N GLY A 92 15.44 11.66 -12.99
CA GLY A 92 15.39 11.67 -14.45
C GLY A 92 14.98 10.33 -15.07
N LEU A 93 14.13 9.54 -14.34
CA LEU A 93 13.71 8.20 -14.74
C LEU A 93 12.28 8.18 -15.26
N VAL A 94 11.94 7.08 -15.94
CA VAL A 94 10.58 6.79 -16.43
C VAL A 94 10.22 5.33 -16.13
N GLY A 95 8.92 5.02 -16.06
CA GLY A 95 8.43 3.65 -15.89
C GLY A 95 8.13 3.28 -14.46
N HIS A 96 8.12 1.97 -14.19
CA HIS A 96 7.71 1.40 -12.91
C HIS A 96 8.86 1.38 -11.91
N LEU A 97 8.64 1.93 -10.71
CA LEU A 97 9.58 1.83 -9.59
C LEU A 97 9.39 0.50 -8.83
N PHE A 98 8.13 0.06 -8.68
CA PHE A 98 7.79 -1.12 -7.88
C PHE A 98 7.48 -2.34 -8.74
N GLN A 99 7.87 -3.52 -8.24
CA GLN A 99 7.60 -4.82 -8.84
C GLN A 99 6.12 -5.21 -8.68
N GLY A 100 5.26 -4.77 -9.60
CA GLY A 100 3.84 -5.08 -9.59
C GLY A 100 3.09 -4.44 -8.42
N ARG A 101 2.07 -5.15 -7.90
CA ARG A 101 1.26 -4.65 -6.78
C ARG A 101 1.95 -4.90 -5.44
N PHE A 102 1.64 -4.06 -4.43
CA PHE A 102 2.02 -4.31 -3.05
C PHE A 102 1.47 -5.66 -2.54
N LYS A 103 2.18 -6.28 -1.62
CA LYS A 103 1.70 -7.41 -0.82
C LYS A 103 0.98 -6.88 0.41
N ALA A 104 -0.12 -7.53 0.79
CA ALA A 104 -0.87 -7.22 1.99
C ALA A 104 -1.20 -8.54 2.70
N VAL A 105 -0.90 -8.59 3.98
CA VAL A 105 -1.28 -9.67 4.88
C VAL A 105 -2.21 -9.07 5.93
N LEU A 106 -3.42 -9.59 6.05
CA LEU A 106 -4.36 -9.23 7.10
C LEU A 106 -3.93 -9.88 8.41
N VAL A 107 -3.90 -9.12 9.50
CA VAL A 107 -3.27 -9.49 10.76
C VAL A 107 -4.32 -9.64 11.86
N ASP A 108 -4.29 -10.77 12.56
CA ASP A 108 -4.97 -10.90 13.85
C ASP A 108 -4.20 -10.04 14.88
N SER A 109 -4.68 -8.80 15.06
CA SER A 109 -4.00 -7.79 15.86
C SER A 109 -3.83 -8.21 17.31
N ASP A 110 -4.84 -8.86 17.88
CA ASP A 110 -4.83 -9.25 19.30
C ASP A 110 -3.68 -10.21 19.63
N ARG A 111 -3.27 -11.03 18.67
CA ARG A 111 -2.24 -12.05 18.85
C ARG A 111 -0.88 -11.65 18.29
N TYR A 112 -0.85 -10.94 17.17
CA TYR A 112 0.38 -10.79 16.38
C TYR A 112 0.88 -9.35 16.22
N LEU A 113 0.10 -8.31 16.60
CA LEU A 113 0.50 -6.93 16.34
C LEU A 113 1.84 -6.55 16.97
N ALA A 114 2.07 -6.89 18.24
CA ALA A 114 3.32 -6.57 18.92
C ALA A 114 4.52 -7.31 18.28
N ALA A 115 4.38 -8.60 17.99
CA ALA A 115 5.42 -9.40 17.36
C ALA A 115 5.69 -8.94 15.92
N LEU A 116 4.65 -8.57 15.17
CA LEU A 116 4.78 -8.02 13.83
C LEU A 116 5.48 -6.67 13.83
N SER A 117 5.15 -5.77 14.75
CA SER A 117 5.82 -4.47 14.86
C SER A 117 7.30 -4.65 15.15
N ARG A 118 7.64 -5.55 16.09
CA ARG A 118 9.02 -5.96 16.35
C ARG A 118 9.70 -6.48 15.08
N TYR A 119 9.06 -7.42 14.36
CA TYR A 119 9.58 -7.96 13.10
C TYR A 119 9.88 -6.86 12.09
N VAL A 120 8.95 -5.92 11.90
CA VAL A 120 9.10 -4.81 10.94
C VAL A 120 10.28 -3.93 11.33
N GLU A 121 10.45 -3.58 12.60
CA GLU A 121 11.50 -2.68 13.06
C GLU A 121 12.88 -3.34 13.17
N ARG A 122 12.92 -4.68 13.29
CA ARG A 122 14.17 -5.45 13.28
C ARG A 122 14.66 -5.85 11.89
N ASN A 123 13.91 -5.57 10.83
CA ASN A 123 14.34 -5.87 9.46
C ASN A 123 15.75 -5.34 9.12
N PRO A 124 16.18 -4.13 9.53
CA PRO A 124 17.54 -3.66 9.28
C PRO A 124 18.61 -4.48 10.01
N VAL A 125 18.31 -5.00 11.20
CA VAL A 125 19.22 -5.89 11.96
C VAL A 125 19.30 -7.25 11.26
N ALA A 126 18.16 -7.83 10.89
CA ALA A 126 18.12 -9.10 10.14
C ALA A 126 18.83 -9.01 8.78
N ALA A 127 18.85 -7.83 8.17
CA ALA A 127 19.59 -7.55 6.94
C ALA A 127 21.07 -7.21 7.15
N GLY A 128 21.56 -7.17 8.38
CA GLY A 128 22.96 -6.84 8.72
C GLY A 128 23.33 -5.36 8.47
N LEU A 129 22.34 -4.47 8.37
CA LEU A 129 22.57 -3.05 8.11
C LEU A 129 22.96 -2.27 9.37
N VAL A 130 22.46 -2.70 10.52
CA VAL A 130 22.72 -2.13 11.84
C VAL A 130 22.77 -3.23 12.90
N GLU A 131 23.44 -2.98 14.01
CA GLU A 131 23.52 -3.93 15.12
C GLU A 131 22.25 -3.92 15.99
N ARG A 132 21.61 -2.76 16.13
CA ARG A 132 20.41 -2.54 16.94
C ARG A 132 19.36 -1.77 16.15
N PRO A 133 18.05 -2.09 16.30
CA PRO A 133 16.99 -1.52 15.49
C PRO A 133 16.86 0.00 15.65
N GLU A 134 17.14 0.55 16.82
CA GLU A 134 17.13 2.00 17.06
C GLU A 134 18.27 2.76 16.36
N CYS A 135 19.28 2.04 15.85
CA CYS A 135 20.33 2.63 15.01
C CYS A 135 19.89 2.88 13.56
N TRP A 136 18.73 2.35 13.15
CA TRP A 136 18.16 2.58 11.82
C TRP A 136 17.22 3.77 11.83
N PRO A 137 17.57 4.91 11.22
CA PRO A 137 16.78 6.14 11.33
C PRO A 137 15.49 6.13 10.53
N TRP A 138 15.31 5.14 9.64
CA TRP A 138 14.20 5.07 8.71
C TRP A 138 13.14 4.03 9.14
N SER A 139 12.89 3.96 10.45
CA SER A 139 11.84 3.12 11.04
C SER A 139 11.14 3.83 12.19
N SER A 140 10.00 3.30 12.62
CA SER A 140 9.24 3.78 13.77
C SER A 140 9.87 3.42 15.12
N CYS A 141 10.92 2.62 15.16
CA CYS A 141 11.52 2.06 16.37
C CYS A 141 11.89 3.14 17.40
N ARG A 142 12.56 4.19 16.99
CA ARG A 142 13.01 5.27 17.88
C ARG A 142 11.84 6.00 18.56
N ALA A 143 10.77 6.24 17.80
CA ALA A 143 9.55 6.85 18.34
C ALA A 143 8.84 5.93 19.34
N HIS A 144 8.71 4.64 19.05
CA HIS A 144 8.14 3.65 19.98
C HIS A 144 8.98 3.47 21.25
N LEU A 145 10.29 3.60 21.16
CA LEU A 145 11.20 3.57 22.32
C LEU A 145 11.26 4.91 23.09
N GLY A 146 10.56 5.96 22.62
CA GLY A 146 10.60 7.28 23.23
C GLY A 146 11.94 7.99 23.10
N LEU A 147 12.78 7.59 22.13
CA LEU A 147 14.09 8.16 21.84
C LEU A 147 14.02 9.42 20.94
N GLU A 148 12.87 9.61 20.29
CA GLU A 148 12.56 10.79 19.49
C GLU A 148 11.05 11.07 19.51
N PRO A 149 10.62 12.31 19.24
CA PRO A 149 9.22 12.65 19.09
C PRO A 149 8.61 11.86 17.92
N ALA A 150 7.43 11.27 18.16
CA ALA A 150 6.69 10.62 17.08
C ALA A 150 6.14 11.67 16.10
N PRO A 151 6.23 11.44 14.78
CA PRO A 151 5.51 12.27 13.82
C PRO A 151 3.99 12.13 14.04
N PRO A 152 3.17 13.17 13.80
CA PRO A 152 1.74 13.18 14.12
C PRO A 152 0.92 12.04 13.49
N TRP A 153 1.36 11.54 12.34
CA TRP A 153 0.71 10.46 11.61
C TRP A 153 1.05 9.04 12.12
N LEU A 154 2.07 8.90 12.99
CA LEU A 154 2.45 7.62 13.58
C LEU A 154 1.66 7.39 14.87
N ALA A 155 0.83 6.37 14.90
CA ALA A 155 -0.09 6.07 16.00
C ALA A 155 0.59 5.28 17.12
N VAL A 156 1.62 5.86 17.75
CA VAL A 156 2.41 5.23 18.82
C VAL A 156 1.53 4.81 20.00
N ASP A 157 0.64 5.68 20.46
CA ASP A 157 -0.22 5.38 21.59
C ASP A 157 -1.24 4.26 21.29
N GLU A 158 -1.65 4.11 20.02
CA GLU A 158 -2.50 3.00 19.58
C GLU A 158 -1.76 1.65 19.68
N LEU A 159 -0.54 1.55 19.16
CA LEU A 159 0.29 0.35 19.32
C LEU A 159 0.60 0.06 20.80
N HIS A 160 0.97 1.07 21.55
CA HIS A 160 1.25 0.94 22.98
C HIS A 160 0.01 0.50 23.79
N GLY A 161 -1.17 0.97 23.40
CA GLY A 161 -2.45 0.57 23.98
C GLY A 161 -2.72 -0.93 23.80
N PHE A 162 -2.46 -1.45 22.62
CA PHE A 162 -2.52 -2.90 22.38
C PHE A 162 -1.62 -3.68 23.35
N MET A 163 -0.39 -3.22 23.57
CA MET A 163 0.56 -3.88 24.47
C MET A 163 0.16 -3.79 25.93
N LEU A 164 -0.56 -2.75 26.32
CA LEU A 164 -1.04 -2.57 27.69
C LEU A 164 -2.38 -3.28 27.93
N GLY A 165 -3.13 -3.60 26.85
CA GLY A 165 -4.52 -4.06 26.91
C GLY A 165 -5.50 -2.96 27.34
N ARG A 166 -5.11 -1.67 27.19
CA ARG A 166 -5.92 -0.48 27.51
C ARG A 166 -5.31 0.76 26.87
N GLU A 167 -6.06 1.83 26.78
CA GLU A 167 -5.58 3.11 26.26
C GLU A 167 -4.40 3.69 27.07
N VAL A 168 -3.52 4.40 26.39
CA VAL A 168 -2.40 5.14 26.99
C VAL A 168 -2.92 6.51 27.44
N ALA A 169 -3.44 6.59 28.68
CA ALA A 169 -4.07 7.81 29.20
C ALA A 169 -3.12 8.69 30.02
N THR A 170 -2.05 8.10 30.56
CA THR A 170 -1.16 8.80 31.52
C THR A 170 0.31 8.71 31.12
N PRO A 171 1.17 9.62 31.58
CA PRO A 171 2.63 9.50 31.41
C PRO A 171 3.20 8.17 31.97
N ARG A 172 2.57 7.64 33.03
CA ARG A 172 2.96 6.33 33.63
C ARG A 172 2.62 5.17 32.69
N ASP A 173 1.48 5.25 31.98
CA ASP A 173 1.11 4.25 30.96
C ASP A 173 2.12 4.25 29.83
N ARG A 174 2.44 5.45 29.32
CA ARG A 174 3.44 5.61 28.26
C ARG A 174 4.80 5.06 28.67
N ALA A 175 5.30 5.41 29.85
CA ALA A 175 6.56 4.88 30.35
C ALA A 175 6.52 3.35 30.52
N THR A 176 5.38 2.77 30.90
CA THR A 176 5.22 1.34 31.03
C THR A 176 5.19 0.65 29.66
N ALA A 177 4.49 1.22 28.69
CA ALA A 177 4.44 0.73 27.31
C ALA A 177 5.84 0.74 26.68
N ILE A 178 6.56 1.86 26.79
CA ILE A 178 7.94 1.99 26.29
C ILE A 178 8.84 0.88 26.88
N ARG A 179 8.79 0.65 28.19
CA ARG A 179 9.59 -0.42 28.81
C ARG A 179 9.23 -1.81 28.26
N ARG A 180 7.93 -2.11 28.11
CA ARG A 180 7.47 -3.39 27.55
C ARG A 180 7.92 -3.53 26.10
N TYR A 181 7.79 -2.46 25.32
CA TYR A 181 8.20 -2.45 23.91
C TYR A 181 9.71 -2.61 23.78
N SER A 182 10.50 -1.91 24.59
CA SER A 182 11.97 -2.03 24.62
C SER A 182 12.38 -3.48 24.94
N ALA A 183 11.77 -4.11 25.93
CA ALA A 183 12.05 -5.51 26.23
C ALA A 183 11.71 -6.45 25.06
N LEU A 184 10.59 -6.20 24.36
CA LEU A 184 10.16 -6.98 23.22
C LEU A 184 11.14 -6.85 22.03
N VAL A 185 11.54 -5.62 21.69
CA VAL A 185 12.44 -5.33 20.56
C VAL A 185 13.87 -5.81 20.81
N SER A 186 14.33 -5.75 22.07
CA SER A 186 15.68 -6.19 22.47
C SER A 186 15.79 -7.69 22.67
N ALA A 187 14.67 -8.42 22.81
CA ALA A 187 14.70 -9.86 23.00
C ALA A 187 15.39 -10.56 21.81
N GLN A 188 16.43 -11.32 22.09
CA GLN A 188 17.01 -12.26 21.14
C GLN A 188 16.03 -13.43 20.99
N GLN A 189 15.19 -13.40 19.99
CA GLN A 189 14.44 -14.59 19.57
C GLN A 189 15.18 -15.20 18.38
N GLU A 190 15.32 -16.51 18.40
CA GLU A 190 15.81 -17.28 17.28
C GLU A 190 14.91 -16.99 16.08
N ASP A 191 15.52 -16.54 15.00
CA ASP A 191 15.01 -16.33 13.65
C ASP A 191 13.72 -15.50 13.45
N ASP A 192 13.89 -14.18 13.23
CA ASP A 192 12.90 -13.35 12.56
C ASP A 192 12.48 -13.94 11.17
N ALA A 193 13.28 -14.85 10.60
CA ALA A 193 12.95 -15.60 9.37
C ALA A 193 11.77 -16.55 9.58
N ASP A 194 11.62 -17.12 10.77
CA ASP A 194 10.54 -18.06 11.10
C ASP A 194 9.25 -17.37 11.55
N PHE A 195 9.24 -16.04 11.73
CA PHE A 195 8.04 -15.32 12.12
C PHE A 195 6.81 -15.65 11.26
N TRP A 196 7.00 -15.84 9.96
CA TRP A 196 5.95 -16.18 9.01
C TRP A 196 5.69 -17.68 8.91
N ALA A 197 6.65 -18.52 9.30
CA ALA A 197 6.51 -19.97 9.22
C ALA A 197 5.47 -20.46 10.21
N GLY A 198 4.49 -21.18 9.73
CA GLY A 198 3.42 -21.77 10.57
C GLY A 198 2.30 -20.82 11.00
N HIS A 199 2.41 -19.50 10.77
CA HIS A 199 1.37 -18.53 11.15
C HIS A 199 0.68 -17.88 9.94
N LEU A 200 1.21 -18.06 8.73
CA LEU A 200 0.67 -17.47 7.50
C LEU A 200 -0.32 -18.43 6.85
N ASN A 201 -1.61 -18.14 6.95
CA ASN A 201 -2.68 -18.89 6.33
C ASN A 201 -3.01 -18.33 4.94
N GLY A 202 -2.98 -19.18 3.90
CA GLY A 202 -3.34 -18.82 2.53
C GLY A 202 -2.55 -17.65 1.92
N GLN A 203 -1.37 -17.32 2.45
CA GLN A 203 -0.51 -16.19 2.05
C GLN A 203 -1.10 -14.78 2.30
N ILE A 204 -2.29 -14.67 2.87
CA ILE A 204 -3.00 -13.39 3.07
C ILE A 204 -3.46 -13.16 4.52
N PHE A 205 -3.37 -14.15 5.40
CA PHE A 205 -3.76 -14.01 6.81
C PHE A 205 -2.59 -14.36 7.71
N LEU A 206 -2.29 -13.49 8.65
CA LEU A 206 -1.46 -13.79 9.82
C LEU A 206 -2.41 -14.05 10.98
N GLY A 207 -2.70 -15.31 11.24
CA GLY A 207 -3.71 -15.77 12.18
C GLY A 207 -4.14 -17.21 11.94
N ASP A 208 -4.95 -17.73 12.86
CA ASP A 208 -5.52 -19.07 12.72
C ASP A 208 -6.69 -19.11 11.72
N GLU A 209 -7.21 -20.32 11.43
CA GLU A 209 -8.31 -20.50 10.49
C GLU A 209 -9.60 -19.80 10.97
N ALA A 210 -9.85 -19.77 12.27
CA ALA A 210 -11.02 -19.09 12.83
C ALA A 210 -10.96 -17.58 12.59
N PHE A 211 -9.76 -16.97 12.66
CA PHE A 211 -9.55 -15.58 12.27
C PHE A 211 -9.80 -15.39 10.78
N ALA A 212 -9.25 -16.26 9.93
CA ALA A 212 -9.43 -16.19 8.48
C ALA A 212 -10.92 -16.27 8.08
N GLU A 213 -11.70 -17.15 8.73
CA GLU A 213 -13.14 -17.26 8.51
C GLU A 213 -13.88 -15.98 8.95
N ARG A 214 -13.61 -15.47 10.15
CA ARG A 214 -14.20 -14.20 10.60
C ARG A 214 -13.88 -13.04 9.65
N ALA A 215 -12.66 -12.98 9.15
CA ALA A 215 -12.23 -11.97 8.20
C ALA A 215 -12.97 -12.08 6.85
N ARG A 216 -13.17 -13.30 6.34
CA ARG A 216 -13.94 -13.55 5.11
C ARG A 216 -15.40 -13.12 5.30
N MET A 217 -16.01 -13.40 6.44
CA MET A 217 -17.40 -12.97 6.74
C MET A 217 -17.55 -11.45 6.84
N ARG A 218 -16.50 -10.73 7.27
CA ARG A 218 -16.49 -9.26 7.35
C ARG A 218 -16.23 -8.57 6.00
N ALA A 219 -15.72 -9.31 5.02
CA ALA A 219 -15.48 -8.78 3.68
C ALA A 219 -16.81 -8.45 2.99
N ALA A 220 -16.85 -7.35 2.24
CA ALA A 220 -18.01 -7.03 1.43
C ALA A 220 -18.27 -8.17 0.40
N PRO A 221 -19.53 -8.55 0.15
CA PRO A 221 -19.88 -9.61 -0.82
C PRO A 221 -19.25 -9.42 -2.20
N GLU A 222 -19.12 -8.15 -2.64
CA GLU A 222 -18.47 -7.78 -3.89
C GLU A 222 -16.98 -8.11 -3.93
N GLN A 223 -16.30 -8.09 -2.79
CA GLN A 223 -14.89 -8.48 -2.69
C GLN A 223 -14.71 -9.99 -2.81
N LEU A 224 -15.65 -10.76 -2.26
CA LEU A 224 -15.65 -12.23 -2.34
C LEU A 224 -16.11 -12.73 -3.71
N ALA A 225 -17.02 -12.01 -4.37
CA ALA A 225 -17.54 -12.31 -5.70
C ALA A 225 -16.58 -11.88 -6.83
N SER A 226 -15.56 -11.07 -6.55
CA SER A 226 -14.55 -10.71 -7.56
C SER A 226 -13.85 -11.97 -8.05
N PRO A 227 -14.06 -12.39 -9.30
CA PRO A 227 -13.39 -13.57 -9.82
C PRO A 227 -11.88 -13.32 -9.69
N GLN A 228 -11.16 -14.34 -9.19
CA GLN A 228 -9.71 -14.34 -9.19
C GLN A 228 -9.26 -14.21 -10.65
N VAL A 229 -9.01 -12.98 -11.11
CA VAL A 229 -8.61 -12.75 -12.49
C VAL A 229 -7.26 -13.42 -12.67
N PRO A 230 -7.16 -14.47 -13.51
CA PRO A 230 -5.88 -15.10 -13.80
C PRO A 230 -4.90 -14.04 -14.27
N ALA A 231 -3.64 -14.15 -13.90
CA ALA A 231 -2.61 -13.14 -14.15
C ALA A 231 -2.39 -12.80 -15.64
N ARG A 232 -3.07 -13.46 -16.54
CA ARG A 232 -3.15 -13.26 -17.99
C ARG A 232 -4.45 -13.81 -18.56
N GLN A 233 -5.58 -13.31 -18.14
CA GLN A 233 -6.62 -13.18 -19.16
C GLN A 233 -6.33 -11.87 -19.89
N ARG A 234 -5.88 -11.96 -21.15
CA ARG A 234 -6.19 -10.90 -22.11
C ARG A 234 -7.66 -10.57 -21.86
N LYS A 235 -7.95 -9.31 -21.49
CA LYS A 235 -9.33 -8.82 -21.53
C LYS A 235 -9.92 -9.39 -22.81
N ALA A 236 -11.03 -10.17 -22.71
CA ALA A 236 -11.83 -10.46 -23.88
C ALA A 236 -12.01 -9.10 -24.56
N MET A 237 -11.68 -9.01 -25.84
CA MET A 237 -11.77 -7.74 -26.55
C MET A 237 -13.19 -7.21 -26.34
N PRO A 238 -13.34 -5.98 -25.86
CA PRO A 238 -14.66 -5.45 -25.54
C PRO A 238 -15.55 -5.54 -26.79
N ALA A 239 -16.84 -5.73 -26.56
CA ALA A 239 -17.86 -5.66 -27.58
C ALA A 239 -18.00 -4.18 -28.03
N GLY A 240 -17.06 -3.69 -28.80
CA GLY A 240 -17.00 -2.31 -29.27
C GLY A 240 -16.33 -2.23 -30.64
N PRO A 241 -16.36 -1.04 -31.26
CA PRO A 241 -15.72 -0.82 -32.55
C PRO A 241 -14.25 -1.22 -32.56
N ARG A 242 -13.77 -1.82 -33.66
CA ARG A 242 -12.39 -2.26 -33.80
C ARG A 242 -11.50 -1.26 -34.54
N THR A 243 -12.05 -0.12 -34.95
CA THR A 243 -11.35 0.93 -35.73
C THR A 243 -11.64 2.30 -35.13
N TRP A 244 -10.70 3.21 -35.27
CA TRP A 244 -10.87 4.59 -34.80
C TRP A 244 -12.05 5.32 -35.50
N PRO A 245 -12.23 5.23 -36.84
CA PRO A 245 -13.40 5.82 -37.48
C PRO A 245 -14.74 5.31 -36.93
N ALA A 246 -14.82 4.05 -36.52
CA ALA A 246 -16.04 3.49 -35.96
C ALA A 246 -16.30 4.01 -34.52
N TRP A 247 -15.27 4.28 -33.72
CA TRP A 247 -15.41 4.97 -32.42
C TRP A 247 -15.88 6.42 -32.59
N LEU A 248 -15.34 7.13 -33.58
CA LEU A 248 -15.78 8.49 -33.93
C LEU A 248 -17.26 8.50 -34.35
N ALA A 249 -17.67 7.57 -35.20
CA ALA A 249 -19.05 7.47 -35.67
C ALA A 249 -20.02 7.16 -34.50
N LEU A 250 -19.63 6.27 -33.58
CA LEU A 250 -20.41 5.93 -32.38
C LEU A 250 -20.65 7.15 -31.47
N ASN A 251 -19.71 8.07 -31.45
CA ASN A 251 -19.76 9.30 -30.66
C ASN A 251 -20.15 10.54 -31.47
N GLY A 252 -20.87 10.36 -32.57
CA GLY A 252 -21.36 11.47 -33.38
C GLY A 252 -20.26 12.37 -33.97
N GLY A 253 -19.05 11.85 -34.14
CA GLY A 253 -17.89 12.61 -34.59
C GLY A 253 -17.16 13.36 -33.46
N ASN A 254 -17.63 13.29 -32.20
CA ASN A 254 -16.96 13.92 -31.07
C ASN A 254 -15.70 13.13 -30.72
N ARG A 255 -14.54 13.69 -31.03
CA ARG A 255 -13.24 13.06 -30.81
C ARG A 255 -12.93 12.79 -29.34
N ASP A 256 -13.30 13.70 -28.45
CA ASP A 256 -12.94 13.66 -27.06
C ASP A 256 -13.73 12.57 -26.31
N HIS A 257 -15.03 12.47 -26.56
CA HIS A 257 -15.86 11.35 -26.08
C HIS A 257 -15.44 10.02 -26.72
N ALA A 258 -15.12 10.00 -28.02
CA ALA A 258 -14.64 8.78 -28.67
C ALA A 258 -13.30 8.28 -28.07
N LEU A 259 -12.40 9.19 -27.64
CA LEU A 259 -11.17 8.85 -26.94
C LEU A 259 -11.43 8.27 -25.56
N HIS A 260 -12.33 8.91 -24.80
CA HIS A 260 -12.76 8.44 -23.48
C HIS A 260 -13.37 7.04 -23.56
N ASP A 261 -14.33 6.83 -24.43
CA ASP A 261 -15.05 5.55 -24.59
C ASP A 261 -14.13 4.44 -25.10
N ALA A 262 -13.30 4.71 -26.09
CA ALA A 262 -12.33 3.75 -26.60
C ALA A 262 -11.31 3.33 -25.53
N TYR A 263 -10.88 4.25 -24.66
CA TYR A 263 -10.01 3.99 -23.54
C TYR A 263 -10.71 3.20 -22.43
N SER A 264 -11.89 3.63 -22.02
CA SER A 264 -12.72 3.01 -20.97
C SER A 264 -13.15 1.61 -21.35
N ALA A 265 -13.50 1.38 -22.62
CA ALA A 265 -13.74 0.06 -23.18
C ALA A 265 -12.47 -0.81 -23.30
N GLY A 266 -11.29 -0.24 -23.10
CA GLY A 266 -10.02 -0.95 -23.17
C GLY A 266 -9.60 -1.37 -24.58
N TRP A 267 -10.09 -0.65 -25.62
CA TRP A 267 -9.76 -0.93 -27.02
C TRP A 267 -8.26 -0.74 -27.30
N LYS A 268 -7.68 0.35 -26.82
CA LYS A 268 -6.23 0.63 -26.92
C LYS A 268 -5.70 1.29 -25.66
N THR A 269 -4.39 1.18 -25.44
CA THR A 269 -3.68 1.92 -24.38
C THR A 269 -3.56 3.41 -24.74
N MET A 270 -3.37 4.28 -23.74
CA MET A 270 -3.17 5.72 -24.00
C MET A 270 -2.09 6.04 -25.05
N PRO A 271 -0.89 5.41 -25.04
CA PRO A 271 0.10 5.63 -26.09
C PRO A 271 -0.41 5.23 -27.48
N ALA A 272 -1.10 4.09 -27.59
CA ALA A 272 -1.64 3.62 -28.86
C ALA A 272 -2.82 4.47 -29.36
N LEU A 273 -3.62 5.06 -28.47
CA LEU A 273 -4.66 6.05 -28.82
C LEU A 273 -4.02 7.37 -29.28
N ALA A 274 -2.96 7.82 -28.60
CA ALA A 274 -2.21 9.02 -28.97
C ALA A 274 -1.65 8.91 -30.40
N GLU A 275 -1.06 7.76 -30.74
CA GLU A 275 -0.56 7.45 -32.09
C GLU A 275 -1.67 7.49 -33.14
N VAL A 276 -2.79 6.80 -32.88
CA VAL A 276 -3.94 6.73 -33.81
C VAL A 276 -4.58 8.11 -34.04
N CYS A 277 -4.56 8.99 -33.04
CA CYS A 277 -5.19 10.31 -33.12
C CYS A 277 -4.22 11.44 -33.48
N GLY A 278 -2.92 11.15 -33.65
CA GLY A 278 -1.88 12.14 -33.88
C GLY A 278 -1.68 13.14 -32.73
N LEU A 279 -1.88 12.68 -31.50
CA LEU A 279 -1.78 13.50 -30.29
C LEU A 279 -0.63 13.03 -29.39
N SER A 280 -0.20 13.87 -28.46
CA SER A 280 0.68 13.41 -27.38
C SER A 280 -0.09 12.63 -26.30
N VAL A 281 0.58 11.69 -25.62
CA VAL A 281 -0.01 10.91 -24.53
C VAL A 281 -0.54 11.82 -23.42
N ALA A 282 0.18 12.91 -23.11
CA ALA A 282 -0.25 13.90 -22.14
C ALA A 282 -1.54 14.63 -22.55
N HIS A 283 -1.74 14.83 -23.85
CA HIS A 283 -2.96 15.46 -24.38
C HIS A 283 -4.15 14.49 -24.28
N VAL A 284 -3.98 13.24 -24.69
CA VAL A 284 -5.00 12.19 -24.53
C VAL A 284 -5.43 12.04 -23.07
N SER A 285 -4.48 12.01 -22.15
CA SER A 285 -4.76 11.92 -20.71
C SER A 285 -5.60 13.09 -20.18
N ARG A 286 -5.31 14.32 -20.64
CA ARG A 286 -6.10 15.51 -20.28
C ARG A 286 -7.53 15.47 -20.81
N ILE A 287 -7.68 15.02 -22.06
CA ILE A 287 -9.01 14.88 -22.69
C ILE A 287 -9.86 13.88 -21.89
N ILE A 288 -9.32 12.69 -21.62
CA ILE A 288 -10.03 11.64 -20.88
C ILE A 288 -10.46 12.15 -19.51
N ARG A 289 -9.54 12.81 -18.77
CA ARG A 289 -9.88 13.37 -17.45
C ARG A 289 -11.00 14.41 -17.53
N ARG A 290 -10.96 15.30 -18.52
CA ARG A 290 -11.98 16.33 -18.68
C ARG A 290 -13.36 15.72 -18.93
N VAL A 291 -13.47 14.73 -19.83
CA VAL A 291 -14.74 14.03 -20.10
C VAL A 291 -15.23 13.30 -18.84
N GLU A 292 -14.35 12.64 -18.07
CA GLU A 292 -14.69 12.03 -16.80
C GLU A 292 -15.20 13.04 -15.74
N GLU A 293 -14.68 14.26 -15.75
CA GLU A 293 -15.11 15.35 -14.86
C GLU A 293 -16.46 15.93 -15.29
N GLU A 294 -16.71 16.08 -16.59
CA GLU A 294 -17.99 16.51 -17.17
C GLU A 294 -19.11 15.51 -16.83
N GLU A 295 -18.88 14.22 -17.02
CA GLU A 295 -19.85 13.15 -16.69
C GLU A 295 -20.19 13.05 -15.19
N ARG A 296 -19.27 13.45 -14.30
CA ARG A 296 -19.52 13.50 -12.84
C ARG A 296 -20.26 14.74 -12.39
N GLY A 297 -20.23 15.81 -13.16
CA GLY A 297 -20.91 17.09 -12.86
C GLY A 297 -22.37 17.13 -13.28
N GLU A 298 -22.83 16.20 -14.10
CA GLU A 298 -24.21 16.09 -14.56
C GLU A 298 -25.09 15.18 -13.66
N THR A 299 -24.57 14.68 -12.54
CA THR A 299 -25.30 13.89 -11.54
C THR A 299 -25.50 14.69 -10.27
#